data_d41e213637e92b7ca1601b1f2815e7d8
#
_entry.id   d41e213637e92b7ca1601b1f2815e7d8
#
_cell.length_a   1.000
_cell.length_b   1.000
_cell.length_c   1.000
_cell.angle_alpha   90.00
_cell.angle_beta   90.00
_cell.angle_gamma   90.00
#
_symmetry.space_group_name_H-M   'P 1'
#
loop_
_entity.id
_entity.type
_entity.pdbx_description
1 polymer ?
#
loop_
_entity_poly.entity_id
_entity_poly.type
_entity_poly.pdbx_seq_one_letter_code
_entity_poly.pdbx_strand_id
1 'polypeptide(L)'
;GETENTALCSPGGNAVSKDIATILGLEAGEVMPEAAVVLCMGHDGNAKFKYDYQGVDSCRMATQLYSGPKECVYGCLGLGDCVKACPYNAIHICNGVARINPIECRACKMCVNTCPKGLIEMMPLHRVTAAVLCKNHNKGAITRKECTAGCIGCMKCVKACEYDAVKVENFVAYIDGDKCISCG
;
A
#
# COMPACT_ATOMS: atom_id res chain seq x y z
N GLY A 1 23.65 0.27 -28.07
CA GLY A 1 23.67 0.98 -26.83
C GLY A 1 22.27 1.01 -26.22
N GLU A 2 22.08 0.31 -25.14
CA GLU A 2 20.85 0.36 -24.38
C GLU A 2 20.78 1.75 -23.73
N THR A 3 19.65 2.43 -23.87
CA THR A 3 19.37 3.70 -23.21
C THR A 3 19.22 3.42 -21.72
N GLU A 4 20.28 3.62 -20.96
CA GLU A 4 20.25 3.43 -19.52
C GLU A 4 19.44 4.57 -18.87
N ASN A 5 18.39 4.19 -18.14
CA ASN A 5 17.53 5.14 -17.43
C ASN A 5 18.24 5.60 -16.15
N THR A 6 18.63 6.87 -16.08
CA THR A 6 19.28 7.46 -14.89
C THR A 6 18.32 7.72 -13.73
N ALA A 7 16.98 7.61 -13.93
CA ALA A 7 15.93 7.88 -12.95
C ALA A 7 15.53 6.68 -12.08
N LEU A 8 16.36 5.64 -11.98
CA LEU A 8 16.03 4.40 -11.25
C LEU A 8 16.11 4.53 -9.73
N CYS A 9 16.79 5.53 -9.20
CA CYS A 9 16.97 5.73 -7.78
C CYS A 9 15.90 6.65 -7.19
N SER A 10 14.72 6.11 -6.83
CA SER A 10 13.64 6.90 -6.21
C SER A 10 14.07 7.64 -4.93
N PRO A 11 14.84 7.04 -3.98
CA PRO A 11 15.32 7.75 -2.81
C PRO A 11 16.24 8.94 -3.10
N GLY A 12 17.03 8.85 -4.17
CA GLY A 12 17.97 9.91 -4.59
C GLY A 12 17.30 11.06 -5.35
N GLY A 13 16.12 10.82 -5.90
CA GLY A 13 15.36 11.80 -6.66
C GLY A 13 16.09 12.35 -7.88
N ASN A 14 15.62 13.51 -8.35
CA ASN A 14 16.16 14.16 -9.55
C ASN A 14 17.62 14.65 -9.41
N ALA A 15 18.09 14.90 -8.19
CA ALA A 15 19.48 15.32 -7.97
C ALA A 15 20.45 14.20 -8.35
N VAL A 16 20.22 13.01 -7.79
CA VAL A 16 21.06 11.83 -8.09
C VAL A 16 20.94 11.40 -9.56
N SER A 17 19.74 11.50 -10.15
CA SER A 17 19.54 11.23 -11.58
C SER A 17 20.41 12.14 -12.47
N LYS A 18 20.48 13.44 -12.13
CA LYS A 18 21.35 14.41 -12.86
C LYS A 18 22.83 14.12 -12.67
N ASP A 19 23.28 13.80 -11.47
CA ASP A 19 24.67 13.47 -11.18
C ASP A 19 25.10 12.22 -11.97
N ILE A 20 24.27 11.17 -11.98
CA ILE A 20 24.52 9.95 -12.77
C ILE A 20 24.56 10.28 -14.26
N ALA A 21 23.62 11.07 -14.77
CA ALA A 21 23.56 11.48 -16.17
C ALA A 21 24.83 12.25 -16.59
N THR A 22 25.31 13.13 -15.73
CA THR A 22 26.55 13.89 -15.96
C THR A 22 27.76 12.98 -16.05
N ILE A 23 27.87 11.98 -15.17
CA ILE A 23 28.99 11.03 -15.15
C ILE A 23 28.97 10.13 -16.40
N LEU A 24 27.78 9.71 -16.84
CA LEU A 24 27.60 8.79 -17.96
C LEU A 24 27.52 9.51 -19.33
N GLY A 25 27.47 10.84 -19.36
CA GLY A 25 27.25 11.61 -20.59
C GLY A 25 25.87 11.39 -21.23
N LEU A 26 24.86 11.13 -20.41
CA LEU A 26 23.47 10.88 -20.82
C LEU A 26 22.55 12.04 -20.47
N GLU A 27 21.34 12.06 -21.01
CA GLU A 27 20.28 12.94 -20.53
C GLU A 27 19.71 12.47 -19.19
N ALA A 28 19.43 13.41 -18.28
CA ALA A 28 18.87 13.09 -16.99
C ALA A 28 17.40 12.67 -17.12
N GLY A 29 17.06 11.46 -16.66
CA GLY A 29 15.69 11.02 -16.54
C GLY A 29 14.97 11.73 -15.38
N GLU A 30 13.66 11.95 -15.50
CA GLU A 30 12.85 12.52 -14.44
C GLU A 30 12.38 11.43 -13.46
N VAL A 31 12.70 11.59 -12.18
CA VAL A 31 12.23 10.71 -11.11
C VAL A 31 10.85 11.19 -10.66
N MET A 32 9.83 10.41 -10.94
CA MET A 32 8.47 10.69 -10.48
C MET A 32 8.36 10.41 -8.97
N PRO A 33 7.93 11.38 -8.15
CA PRO A 33 7.81 11.18 -6.72
C PRO A 33 6.69 10.19 -6.40
N GLU A 34 7.04 9.18 -5.59
CA GLU A 34 6.12 8.14 -5.12
C GLU A 34 6.19 8.02 -3.60
N ALA A 35 5.12 7.51 -2.99
CA ALA A 35 5.13 7.07 -1.61
C ALA A 35 4.45 5.70 -1.46
N ALA A 36 4.87 4.97 -0.44
CA ALA A 36 4.22 3.73 -0.08
C ALA A 36 2.89 4.01 0.64
N VAL A 37 1.87 3.21 0.33
CA VAL A 37 0.53 3.29 0.96
C VAL A 37 0.13 1.92 1.46
N VAL A 38 -0.45 1.85 2.66
CA VAL A 38 -0.97 0.60 3.24
C VAL A 38 -2.43 0.42 2.86
N LEU A 39 -2.72 -0.59 2.08
CA LEU A 39 -4.07 -0.88 1.58
C LEU A 39 -4.90 -1.66 2.62
N CYS A 40 -5.07 -1.07 3.79
CA CYS A 40 -5.89 -1.63 4.86
C CYS A 40 -6.44 -0.54 5.80
N MET A 41 -7.75 -0.58 6.04
CA MET A 41 -8.47 0.23 7.04
C MET A 41 -9.02 -0.62 8.21
N GLY A 42 -8.60 -1.89 8.28
CA GLY A 42 -9.01 -2.81 9.34
C GLY A 42 -8.26 -2.57 10.66
N HIS A 43 -8.39 -1.36 11.22
CA HIS A 43 -7.89 -1.04 12.56
C HIS A 43 -8.74 -1.74 13.65
N ASP A 44 -8.31 -1.67 14.91
CA ASP A 44 -8.90 -2.43 16.02
C ASP A 44 -10.41 -2.17 16.22
N GLY A 45 -10.91 -0.99 15.83
CA GLY A 45 -12.34 -0.67 15.85
C GLY A 45 -13.15 -1.22 14.66
N ASN A 46 -12.49 -1.64 13.57
CA ASN A 46 -13.13 -2.08 12.33
C ASN A 46 -12.99 -3.58 12.09
N ALA A 47 -11.84 -4.15 12.42
CA ALA A 47 -11.54 -5.57 12.20
C ALA A 47 -11.94 -6.41 13.42
N LYS A 48 -12.48 -7.60 13.16
CA LYS A 48 -12.70 -8.60 14.21
C LYS A 48 -11.47 -9.48 14.39
N PHE A 49 -11.30 -9.99 15.60
CA PHE A 49 -10.21 -10.87 15.98
C PHE A 49 -10.74 -12.29 16.22
N LYS A 50 -9.95 -13.30 15.80
CA LYS A 50 -10.19 -14.72 16.04
C LYS A 50 -9.72 -15.16 17.42
N TYR A 51 -8.58 -14.58 17.85
CA TYR A 51 -7.92 -14.89 19.13
C TYR A 51 -7.04 -13.72 19.54
N ASP A 52 -6.67 -13.69 20.82
CA ASP A 52 -5.67 -12.79 21.35
C ASP A 52 -4.27 -13.36 21.06
N TYR A 53 -3.44 -12.58 20.39
CA TYR A 53 -2.10 -13.01 19.98
C TYR A 53 -1.08 -12.67 21.07
N GLN A 54 -0.48 -13.71 21.66
CA GLN A 54 0.54 -13.61 22.71
C GLN A 54 1.93 -14.09 22.23
N GLY A 55 2.22 -13.91 20.95
CA GLY A 55 3.47 -14.37 20.32
C GLY A 55 4.49 -13.26 20.11
N VAL A 56 5.50 -13.57 19.30
CA VAL A 56 6.55 -12.62 18.92
C VAL A 56 5.98 -11.48 18.08
N ASP A 57 6.41 -10.24 18.34
CA ASP A 57 6.04 -9.04 17.59
C ASP A 57 6.65 -9.07 16.17
N SER A 58 6.11 -9.95 15.32
CA SER A 58 6.47 -10.10 13.91
C SER A 58 5.27 -10.53 13.09
N CYS A 59 4.97 -9.74 12.05
CA CYS A 59 3.90 -10.06 11.09
C CYS A 59 4.17 -11.36 10.37
N ARG A 60 5.43 -11.64 10.04
CA ARG A 60 5.84 -12.88 9.37
C ARG A 60 5.53 -14.11 10.23
N MET A 61 5.88 -14.07 11.51
CA MET A 61 5.63 -15.18 12.44
C MET A 61 4.13 -15.35 12.70
N ALA A 62 3.42 -14.26 12.98
CA ALA A 62 1.98 -14.32 13.22
C ALA A 62 1.18 -14.80 12.00
N THR A 63 1.65 -14.52 10.78
CA THR A 63 0.99 -15.02 9.55
C THR A 63 1.00 -16.54 9.45
N GLN A 64 2.00 -17.21 10.01
CA GLN A 64 2.08 -18.69 10.00
C GLN A 64 1.01 -19.32 10.90
N LEU A 65 0.49 -18.59 11.89
CA LEU A 65 -0.60 -19.05 12.76
C LEU A 65 -1.94 -18.59 12.19
N TYR A 66 -2.58 -19.47 11.43
CA TYR A 66 -3.93 -19.24 10.83
C TYR A 66 -4.06 -17.90 10.10
N SER A 67 -3.00 -17.44 9.43
CA SER A 67 -2.93 -16.13 8.77
C SER A 67 -3.04 -14.92 9.71
N GLY A 68 -2.75 -15.10 11.00
CA GLY A 68 -2.77 -14.06 12.03
C GLY A 68 -4.09 -13.96 12.80
N PRO A 69 -4.13 -13.11 13.85
CA PRO A 69 -5.23 -13.04 14.81
C PRO A 69 -6.51 -12.39 14.29
N LYS A 70 -6.45 -11.59 13.21
CA LYS A 70 -7.64 -10.94 12.65
C LYS A 70 -8.48 -11.93 11.82
N GLU A 71 -9.80 -11.78 11.85
CA GLU A 71 -10.72 -12.57 11.01
C GLU A 71 -10.37 -12.41 9.52
N CYS A 72 -10.10 -11.17 9.08
CA CYS A 72 -9.66 -10.88 7.73
C CYS A 72 -8.23 -11.42 7.51
N VAL A 73 -8.11 -12.50 6.75
CA VAL A 73 -6.82 -13.13 6.42
C VAL A 73 -5.90 -12.25 5.58
N TYR A 74 -6.46 -11.26 4.91
CA TYR A 74 -5.73 -10.27 4.09
C TYR A 74 -5.31 -9.03 4.89
N GLY A 75 -5.84 -8.83 6.10
CA GLY A 75 -5.68 -7.60 6.87
C GLY A 75 -4.28 -7.37 7.43
N CYS A 76 -3.95 -6.09 7.69
CA CYS A 76 -2.74 -5.72 8.40
C CYS A 76 -2.78 -6.24 9.83
N LEU A 77 -1.69 -6.85 10.28
CA LEU A 77 -1.57 -7.44 11.64
C LEU A 77 -1.11 -6.42 12.69
N GLY A 78 -0.51 -5.31 12.26
CA GLY A 78 -0.09 -4.25 13.17
C GLY A 78 1.16 -4.55 14.02
N LEU A 79 1.91 -5.65 13.75
CA LEU A 79 3.07 -6.07 14.55
C LEU A 79 4.40 -5.42 14.13
N GLY A 80 4.39 -4.50 13.16
CA GLY A 80 5.48 -3.57 12.92
C GLY A 80 6.70 -4.07 12.13
N ASP A 81 6.66 -5.20 11.42
CA ASP A 81 7.80 -5.62 10.59
C ASP A 81 8.19 -4.55 9.56
N CYS A 82 7.20 -3.88 8.94
CA CYS A 82 7.43 -2.77 8.01
C CYS A 82 8.00 -1.52 8.70
N VAL A 83 7.67 -1.28 9.97
CA VAL A 83 8.22 -0.18 10.78
C VAL A 83 9.71 -0.44 11.02
N LYS A 84 10.06 -1.65 11.47
CA LYS A 84 11.46 -2.07 11.71
C LYS A 84 12.31 -2.01 10.43
N ALA A 85 11.69 -2.28 9.28
CA ALA A 85 12.36 -2.26 7.98
C ALA A 85 12.54 -0.85 7.39
N CYS A 86 11.86 0.17 7.92
CA CYS A 86 11.90 1.53 7.37
C CYS A 86 13.09 2.33 7.93
N PRO A 87 14.13 2.65 7.12
CA PRO A 87 15.28 3.41 7.61
C PRO A 87 14.99 4.91 7.78
N TYR A 88 13.83 5.37 7.32
CA TYR A 88 13.44 6.79 7.33
C TYR A 88 12.39 7.13 8.40
N ASN A 89 12.04 6.20 9.27
CA ASN A 89 10.99 6.35 10.29
C ASN A 89 9.63 6.84 9.75
N ALA A 90 9.37 6.60 8.48
CA ALA A 90 8.14 7.05 7.81
C ALA A 90 6.89 6.22 8.15
N ILE A 91 7.02 5.15 8.94
CA ILE A 91 5.94 4.19 9.21
C ILE A 91 5.68 4.06 10.70
N HIS A 92 4.42 4.18 11.10
CA HIS A 92 3.97 4.00 12.47
C HIS A 92 2.78 3.06 12.54
N ILE A 93 2.61 2.36 13.67
CA ILE A 93 1.40 1.58 13.94
C ILE A 93 0.39 2.46 14.65
N CYS A 94 -0.79 2.60 14.04
CA CYS A 94 -1.91 3.36 14.61
C CYS A 94 -3.13 2.43 14.71
N ASN A 95 -3.60 2.20 15.92
CA ASN A 95 -4.77 1.35 16.20
C ASN A 95 -4.70 -0.01 15.47
N GLY A 96 -3.57 -0.71 15.58
CA GLY A 96 -3.38 -2.04 15.00
C GLY A 96 -3.22 -2.10 13.46
N VAL A 97 -2.95 -0.96 12.80
CA VAL A 97 -2.65 -0.88 11.36
C VAL A 97 -1.47 0.04 11.10
N ALA A 98 -0.59 -0.35 10.18
CA ALA A 98 0.51 0.50 9.76
C ALA A 98 0.00 1.72 8.98
N ARG A 99 0.58 2.89 9.24
CA ARG A 99 0.36 4.15 8.52
C ARG A 99 1.70 4.70 8.06
N ILE A 100 1.73 5.24 6.87
CA ILE A 100 2.94 5.77 6.24
C ILE A 100 2.78 7.27 6.04
N ASN A 101 3.76 8.04 6.52
CA ASN A 101 3.85 9.47 6.25
C ASN A 101 4.47 9.67 4.85
N PRO A 102 3.73 10.18 3.87
CA PRO A 102 4.22 10.34 2.50
C PRO A 102 5.35 11.38 2.39
N ILE A 103 5.44 12.33 3.32
CA ILE A 103 6.48 13.38 3.33
C ILE A 103 7.84 12.77 3.72
N GLU A 104 7.85 11.83 4.67
CA GLU A 104 9.06 11.16 5.14
C GLU A 104 9.45 9.96 4.28
N CYS A 105 8.49 9.43 3.51
CA CYS A 105 8.71 8.28 2.65
C CYS A 105 9.68 8.61 1.51
N ARG A 106 10.70 7.78 1.32
CA ARG A 106 11.70 7.90 0.24
C ARG A 106 11.52 6.84 -0.86
N ALA A 107 10.37 6.22 -0.95
CA ALA A 107 10.03 5.24 -2.00
C ALA A 107 11.04 4.06 -2.15
N CYS A 108 11.76 3.70 -1.08
CA CYS A 108 12.81 2.67 -1.12
C CYS A 108 12.28 1.23 -1.22
N LYS A 109 10.95 1.02 -1.14
CA LYS A 109 10.25 -0.27 -1.27
C LYS A 109 10.59 -1.33 -0.21
N MET A 110 11.40 -1.04 0.80
CA MET A 110 11.75 -2.02 1.84
C MET A 110 10.53 -2.55 2.59
N CYS A 111 9.59 -1.68 2.94
CA CYS A 111 8.34 -2.06 3.60
C CYS A 111 7.42 -2.91 2.69
N VAL A 112 7.42 -2.65 1.37
CA VAL A 112 6.68 -3.44 0.38
C VAL A 112 7.17 -4.88 0.40
N ASN A 113 8.49 -5.08 0.32
CA ASN A 113 9.13 -6.42 0.30
C ASN A 113 9.03 -7.13 1.66
N THR A 114 8.90 -6.39 2.76
CA THR A 114 8.83 -6.95 4.12
C THR A 114 7.43 -7.41 4.49
N CYS A 115 6.38 -6.83 3.90
CA CYS A 115 5.00 -7.13 4.28
C CYS A 115 4.56 -8.55 3.86
N PRO A 116 4.33 -9.49 4.80
CA PRO A 116 3.95 -10.86 4.45
C PRO A 116 2.53 -10.96 3.87
N LYS A 117 1.72 -9.89 4.00
CA LYS A 117 0.37 -9.79 3.45
C LYS A 117 0.30 -9.05 2.10
N GLY A 118 1.42 -8.51 1.60
CA GLY A 118 1.44 -7.75 0.36
C GLY A 118 0.50 -6.54 0.36
N LEU A 119 0.36 -5.86 1.50
CA LEU A 119 -0.59 -4.76 1.69
C LEU A 119 -0.04 -3.39 1.34
N ILE A 120 1.25 -3.29 1.05
CA ILE A 120 1.91 -2.02 0.83
C ILE A 120 2.23 -1.88 -0.66
N GLU A 121 1.73 -0.83 -1.26
CA GLU A 121 1.95 -0.52 -2.68
C GLU A 121 2.52 0.88 -2.84
N MET A 122 3.26 1.10 -3.93
CA MET A 122 3.75 2.42 -4.29
C MET A 122 2.68 3.19 -5.04
N MET A 123 2.49 4.46 -4.67
CA MET A 123 1.55 5.36 -5.33
C MET A 123 2.24 6.66 -5.70
N PRO A 124 1.95 7.21 -6.90
CA PRO A 124 2.50 8.48 -7.34
C PRO A 124 1.99 9.63 -6.48
N LEU A 125 2.88 10.56 -6.11
CA LEU A 125 2.54 11.75 -5.32
C LEU A 125 2.16 12.96 -6.19
N HIS A 126 2.51 12.95 -7.45
CA HIS A 126 2.23 14.07 -8.38
C HIS A 126 0.75 14.15 -8.80
N ARG A 127 -0.02 13.10 -8.55
CA ARG A 127 -1.47 13.06 -8.76
C ARG A 127 -2.16 12.79 -7.45
N VAL A 128 -3.21 13.53 -7.16
CA VAL A 128 -4.12 13.17 -6.06
C VAL A 128 -4.94 11.99 -6.57
N THR A 129 -4.51 10.79 -6.25
CA THR A 129 -5.23 9.57 -6.64
C THR A 129 -6.00 9.02 -5.46
N ALA A 130 -7.28 8.79 -5.65
CA ALA A 130 -8.07 8.03 -4.69
C ALA A 130 -7.57 6.57 -4.68
N ALA A 131 -7.53 5.95 -3.50
CA ALA A 131 -7.14 4.56 -3.34
C ALA A 131 -8.18 3.78 -2.55
N VAL A 132 -8.41 2.52 -2.95
CA VAL A 132 -9.22 1.60 -2.17
C VAL A 132 -8.33 0.94 -1.12
N LEU A 133 -8.49 1.33 0.14
CA LEU A 133 -7.66 0.82 1.24
C LEU A 133 -8.18 -0.54 1.74
N CYS A 134 -8.26 -1.51 0.86
CA CYS A 134 -8.67 -2.89 1.15
C CYS A 134 -8.11 -3.86 0.11
N LYS A 135 -7.66 -5.02 0.56
CA LYS A 135 -7.22 -6.16 -0.27
C LYS A 135 -7.94 -7.46 0.10
N ASN A 136 -9.15 -7.38 0.63
CA ASN A 136 -9.92 -8.58 0.99
C ASN A 136 -10.66 -9.13 -0.24
N HIS A 137 -10.26 -10.29 -0.71
CA HIS A 137 -10.84 -10.98 -1.87
C HIS A 137 -11.98 -11.93 -1.51
N ASN A 138 -12.49 -11.89 -0.28
CA ASN A 138 -13.66 -12.67 0.11
C ASN A 138 -14.94 -12.04 -0.45
N LYS A 139 -15.97 -12.89 -0.63
CA LYS A 139 -17.31 -12.43 -0.99
C LYS A 139 -17.79 -11.37 0.02
N GLY A 140 -18.49 -10.34 -0.45
CA GLY A 140 -18.86 -9.18 0.37
C GLY A 140 -19.63 -9.52 1.66
N ALA A 141 -20.41 -10.61 1.69
CA ALA A 141 -21.08 -11.09 2.90
C ALA A 141 -20.09 -11.58 3.97
N ILE A 142 -18.97 -12.19 3.57
CA ILE A 142 -17.89 -12.64 4.46
C ILE A 142 -17.09 -11.43 4.92
N THR A 143 -16.64 -10.59 3.97
CA THR A 143 -15.88 -9.37 4.28
C THR A 143 -16.57 -8.48 5.30
N ARG A 144 -17.91 -8.32 5.19
CA ARG A 144 -18.70 -7.51 6.12
C ARG A 144 -18.72 -8.09 7.54
N LYS A 145 -18.58 -9.42 7.69
CA LYS A 145 -18.48 -10.07 9.00
C LYS A 145 -17.10 -9.89 9.63
N GLU A 146 -16.05 -9.86 8.80
CA GLU A 146 -14.65 -9.78 9.21
C GLU A 146 -14.21 -8.35 9.53
N CYS A 147 -14.71 -7.36 8.76
CA CYS A 147 -14.26 -5.97 8.85
C CYS A 147 -15.36 -5.00 8.39
N THR A 148 -15.68 -4.01 9.22
CA THR A 148 -16.70 -3.01 8.90
C THR A 148 -16.25 -1.99 7.84
N ALA A 149 -14.93 -1.79 7.67
CA ALA A 149 -14.33 -0.91 6.66
C ALA A 149 -13.91 -1.66 5.38
N GLY A 150 -14.19 -2.97 5.28
CA GLY A 150 -13.80 -3.78 4.13
C GLY A 150 -14.59 -3.44 2.87
N CYS A 151 -13.90 -3.49 1.71
CA CYS A 151 -14.57 -3.41 0.42
C CYS A 151 -15.39 -4.68 0.19
N ILE A 152 -16.68 -4.55 -0.08
CA ILE A 152 -17.61 -5.66 -0.29
C ILE A 152 -17.91 -5.94 -1.78
N GLY A 153 -17.20 -5.27 -2.69
CA GLY A 153 -17.38 -5.44 -4.13
C GLY A 153 -18.78 -5.02 -4.64
N CYS A 154 -19.43 -4.05 -4.00
CA CYS A 154 -20.84 -3.70 -4.27
C CYS A 154 -21.05 -2.93 -5.58
N MET A 155 -20.01 -2.64 -6.36
CA MET A 155 -20.04 -1.93 -7.64
C MET A 155 -20.58 -0.49 -7.60
N LYS A 156 -20.87 0.10 -6.43
CA LYS A 156 -21.40 1.46 -6.33
C LYS A 156 -20.40 2.49 -6.87
N CYS A 157 -19.13 2.36 -6.54
CA CYS A 157 -18.07 3.24 -7.03
C CYS A 157 -17.87 3.13 -8.54
N VAL A 158 -18.04 1.92 -9.13
CA VAL A 158 -17.98 1.74 -10.58
C VAL A 158 -19.12 2.49 -11.27
N LYS A 159 -20.35 2.37 -10.74
CA LYS A 159 -21.53 3.06 -11.30
C LYS A 159 -21.49 4.58 -11.14
N ALA A 160 -20.79 5.07 -10.13
CA ALA A 160 -20.67 6.50 -9.85
C ALA A 160 -19.49 7.15 -10.61
N CYS A 161 -18.58 6.37 -11.17
CA CYS A 161 -17.41 6.89 -11.87
C CYS A 161 -17.74 7.18 -13.33
N GLU A 162 -17.72 8.46 -13.72
CA GLU A 162 -17.96 8.91 -15.12
C GLU A 162 -16.73 8.70 -16.02
N TYR A 163 -15.56 8.42 -15.45
CA TYR A 163 -14.28 8.31 -16.16
C TYR A 163 -13.81 6.87 -16.38
N ASP A 164 -14.65 5.88 -16.08
CA ASP A 164 -14.27 4.45 -16.13
C ASP A 164 -12.96 4.14 -15.42
N ALA A 165 -12.62 4.92 -14.38
CA ALA A 165 -11.40 4.76 -13.62
C ALA A 165 -11.50 3.68 -12.53
N VAL A 166 -12.71 3.17 -12.23
CA VAL A 166 -12.93 2.21 -11.16
C VAL A 166 -13.37 0.87 -11.71
N LYS A 167 -12.67 -0.19 -11.31
CA LYS A 167 -13.02 -1.58 -11.63
C LYS A 167 -13.18 -2.40 -10.35
N VAL A 168 -13.97 -3.45 -10.39
CA VAL A 168 -14.05 -4.45 -9.30
C VAL A 168 -13.58 -5.78 -9.84
N GLU A 169 -12.51 -6.28 -9.25
CA GLU A 169 -11.91 -7.58 -9.58
C GLU A 169 -11.76 -8.39 -8.28
N ASN A 170 -12.09 -9.67 -8.33
CA ASN A 170 -11.99 -10.55 -7.17
C ASN A 170 -12.62 -9.95 -5.89
N PHE A 171 -13.81 -9.37 -6.01
CA PHE A 171 -14.59 -8.72 -4.94
C PHE A 171 -13.98 -7.46 -4.32
N VAL A 172 -12.89 -6.91 -4.88
CA VAL A 172 -12.26 -5.67 -4.43
C VAL A 172 -12.30 -4.63 -5.55
N ALA A 173 -12.57 -3.38 -5.19
CA ALA A 173 -12.49 -2.27 -6.12
C ALA A 173 -11.02 -1.84 -6.30
N TYR A 174 -10.67 -1.48 -7.53
CA TYR A 174 -9.38 -0.90 -7.92
C TYR A 174 -9.62 0.40 -8.64
N ILE A 175 -8.74 1.36 -8.42
CA ILE A 175 -8.79 2.66 -9.11
C ILE A 175 -7.59 2.77 -10.03
N ASP A 176 -7.87 2.99 -11.30
CA ASP A 176 -6.85 3.27 -12.31
C ASP A 176 -6.37 4.72 -12.14
N GLY A 177 -5.13 4.90 -11.68
CA GLY A 177 -4.56 6.21 -11.42
C GLY A 177 -4.38 7.07 -12.68
N ASP A 178 -4.30 6.47 -13.87
CA ASP A 178 -4.16 7.22 -15.13
C ASP A 178 -5.47 7.80 -15.60
N LYS A 179 -6.59 7.16 -15.25
CA LYS A 179 -7.94 7.62 -15.58
C LYS A 179 -8.58 8.45 -14.48
N CYS A 180 -8.15 8.26 -13.22
CA CYS A 180 -8.74 8.93 -12.06
C CYS A 180 -8.33 10.40 -12.02
N ILE A 181 -9.31 11.30 -12.04
CA ILE A 181 -9.10 12.76 -11.89
C ILE A 181 -9.40 13.25 -10.47
N SER A 182 -9.65 12.37 -9.52
CA SER A 182 -9.97 12.72 -8.12
C SER A 182 -11.15 13.71 -7.98
N CYS A 183 -12.22 13.46 -8.69
CA CYS A 183 -13.42 14.32 -8.70
C CYS A 183 -14.26 14.28 -7.41
N GLY A 184 -13.97 13.36 -6.45
CA GLY A 184 -14.67 13.24 -5.18
C GLY A 184 -15.49 11.97 -5.05
#